data_ba79eabfc20286e6875e24e0543fea26
#
_entry.id   ba79eabfc20286e6875e24e0543fea26
#
_cell.length_a   1.000
_cell.length_b   1.000
_cell.length_c   1.000
_cell.angle_alpha   90.00
_cell.angle_beta   90.00
_cell.angle_gamma   90.00
#
_symmetry.space_group_name_H-M   'P 1'
#
loop_
_entity.id
_entity.type
_entity.pdbx_description
1 polymer ?
#
loop_
_entity_poly.entity_id
_entity_poly.type
_entity_poly.pdbx_seq_one_letter_code
_entity_poly.pdbx_strand_id
1 'polypeptide(L)'
;DIEQTYSTLVMELGVSNVRLPLYWSDIEKAPSEFDWSVSDSLVALSESEDVNLTVVVGMKVPRWPECYVPDWAEGFDEDHQQQAVLSFIKEAVNRYKDSSAVVRWQVENEPFFPYGECPLISIEQFKQRVELVRSLDARPIMVTVSGEIGPWLESAQAADVLGISMYRQTWNDLYGYFVYPISPEFYFARATLVRDNVDAVIVSELQAEPWFPEPIRSRPLTDWYHYFTAEMFETNVRFAQEAGLPEVYLWGAEWWVALHNAGDDRLWQVAKEVFSKE
;
A
#
# COMPACT_ATOMS: atom_id res chain seq x y z
N ASP A 1 -10.56 -8.77 -13.02
CA ASP A 1 -10.15 -7.59 -13.79
C ASP A 1 -9.99 -6.41 -12.82
N ILE A 2 -8.81 -5.75 -12.83
CA ILE A 2 -8.46 -4.69 -11.87
C ILE A 2 -9.34 -3.45 -12.06
N GLU A 3 -9.63 -3.06 -13.29
CA GLU A 3 -10.46 -1.89 -13.61
C GLU A 3 -11.89 -2.08 -13.10
N GLN A 4 -12.46 -3.28 -13.28
CA GLN A 4 -13.78 -3.60 -12.78
C GLN A 4 -13.81 -3.60 -11.25
N THR A 5 -12.80 -4.19 -10.58
CA THR A 5 -12.68 -4.18 -9.12
C THR A 5 -12.59 -2.75 -8.60
N TYR A 6 -11.76 -1.93 -9.22
CA TYR A 6 -11.60 -0.52 -8.85
C TYR A 6 -12.91 0.27 -9.02
N SER A 7 -13.56 0.11 -10.17
CA SER A 7 -14.86 0.75 -10.43
C SER A 7 -15.92 0.32 -9.39
N THR A 8 -15.96 -0.95 -9.01
CA THR A 8 -16.87 -1.44 -7.97
C THR A 8 -16.60 -0.78 -6.61
N LEU A 9 -15.33 -0.64 -6.23
CA LEU A 9 -14.95 0.04 -4.97
C LEU A 9 -15.36 1.51 -4.96
N VAL A 10 -15.13 2.22 -6.05
CA VAL A 10 -15.46 3.65 -6.15
C VAL A 10 -16.97 3.86 -6.25
N MET A 11 -17.65 3.16 -7.18
CA MET A 11 -19.05 3.41 -7.50
C MET A 11 -20.04 2.80 -6.52
N GLU A 12 -19.71 1.66 -5.90
CA GLU A 12 -20.66 0.95 -5.03
C GLU A 12 -20.37 1.10 -3.54
N LEU A 13 -19.09 1.27 -3.15
CA LEU A 13 -18.71 1.55 -1.77
C LEU A 13 -18.51 3.04 -1.49
N GLY A 14 -18.35 3.88 -2.53
CA GLY A 14 -18.07 5.31 -2.37
C GLY A 14 -16.67 5.59 -1.83
N VAL A 15 -15.69 4.74 -2.17
CA VAL A 15 -14.30 4.95 -1.75
C VAL A 15 -13.76 6.24 -2.33
N SER A 16 -13.32 7.16 -1.49
CA SER A 16 -12.85 8.51 -1.86
C SER A 16 -11.33 8.69 -1.77
N ASN A 17 -10.62 7.74 -1.16
CA ASN A 17 -9.17 7.77 -1.03
C ASN A 17 -8.59 6.40 -1.34
N VAL A 18 -7.65 6.33 -2.28
CA VAL A 18 -7.03 5.08 -2.73
C VAL A 18 -5.51 5.20 -2.72
N ARG A 19 -4.85 4.17 -2.24
CA ARG A 19 -3.42 3.97 -2.37
C ARG A 19 -3.17 3.09 -3.60
N LEU A 20 -2.67 3.71 -4.68
CA LEU A 20 -2.53 3.10 -6.00
C LEU A 20 -1.07 2.74 -6.28
N PRO A 21 -0.68 1.45 -6.25
CA PRO A 21 0.67 1.03 -6.62
C PRO A 21 0.85 1.01 -8.14
N LEU A 22 1.99 1.51 -8.61
CA LEU A 22 2.47 1.37 -9.98
C LEU A 22 3.51 0.26 -10.03
N TYR A 23 3.16 -0.88 -10.58
CA TYR A 23 4.04 -2.04 -10.67
C TYR A 23 5.00 -1.88 -11.84
N TRP A 24 6.28 -1.63 -11.55
CA TRP A 24 7.30 -1.37 -12.56
C TRP A 24 7.39 -2.49 -13.59
N SER A 25 7.45 -3.75 -13.17
CA SER A 25 7.50 -4.91 -14.07
C SER A 25 6.26 -5.03 -14.98
N ASP A 26 5.12 -4.48 -14.57
CA ASP A 26 3.91 -4.53 -15.40
C ASP A 26 3.86 -3.38 -16.40
N ILE A 27 4.43 -2.25 -16.05
CA ILE A 27 4.39 -1.02 -16.86
C ILE A 27 5.54 -0.98 -17.88
N GLU A 28 6.78 -1.31 -17.49
CA GLU A 28 7.97 -1.21 -18.36
C GLU A 28 8.48 -2.60 -18.75
N LYS A 29 7.87 -3.21 -19.76
CA LYS A 29 8.20 -4.57 -20.24
C LYS A 29 9.55 -4.68 -20.93
N ALA A 30 10.04 -3.60 -21.53
CA ALA A 30 11.36 -3.46 -22.10
C ALA A 30 11.89 -2.04 -21.81
N PRO A 31 13.21 -1.80 -21.86
CA PRO A 31 13.78 -0.50 -21.53
C PRO A 31 13.14 0.65 -22.31
N SER A 32 12.53 1.61 -21.61
CA SER A 32 11.80 2.76 -22.14
C SER A 32 10.55 2.44 -22.96
N GLU A 33 10.02 1.22 -22.87
CA GLU A 33 8.76 0.81 -23.47
C GLU A 33 7.70 0.67 -22.37
N PHE A 34 6.84 1.68 -22.23
CA PHE A 34 5.86 1.78 -21.14
C PHE A 34 4.44 1.49 -21.62
N ASP A 35 3.75 0.63 -20.91
CA ASP A 35 2.31 0.42 -21.02
C ASP A 35 1.59 0.98 -19.77
N TRP A 36 1.04 2.17 -19.91
CA TRP A 36 0.30 2.87 -18.86
C TRP A 36 -1.21 2.63 -18.92
N SER A 37 -1.70 1.79 -19.83
CA SER A 37 -3.12 1.67 -20.13
C SER A 37 -3.98 1.42 -18.90
N VAL A 38 -3.59 0.50 -18.02
CA VAL A 38 -4.33 0.19 -16.79
C VAL A 38 -4.26 1.37 -15.81
N SER A 39 -3.09 1.88 -15.50
CA SER A 39 -2.93 2.98 -14.55
C SER A 39 -3.59 4.27 -15.03
N ASP A 40 -3.54 4.56 -16.34
CA ASP A 40 -4.27 5.70 -16.93
C ASP A 40 -5.79 5.58 -16.74
N SER A 41 -6.34 4.39 -16.95
CA SER A 41 -7.77 4.12 -16.76
C SER A 41 -8.18 4.36 -15.30
N LEU A 42 -7.38 3.88 -14.33
CA LEU A 42 -7.65 4.06 -12.91
C LEU A 42 -7.54 5.53 -12.47
N VAL A 43 -6.53 6.25 -12.97
CA VAL A 43 -6.35 7.68 -12.68
C VAL A 43 -7.48 8.50 -13.30
N ALA A 44 -7.87 8.22 -14.54
CA ALA A 44 -8.98 8.93 -15.20
C ALA A 44 -10.32 8.70 -14.47
N LEU A 45 -10.59 7.48 -14.01
CA LEU A 45 -11.77 7.22 -13.19
C LEU A 45 -11.71 7.98 -11.86
N SER A 46 -10.53 8.03 -11.23
CA SER A 46 -10.35 8.79 -9.98
C SER A 46 -10.61 10.28 -10.18
N GLU A 47 -10.16 10.85 -11.28
CA GLU A 47 -10.45 12.26 -11.62
C GLU A 47 -11.93 12.51 -11.85
N SER A 48 -12.64 11.59 -12.52
CA SER A 48 -14.06 11.75 -12.81
C SER A 48 -14.96 11.62 -11.58
N GLU A 49 -14.52 10.87 -10.57
CA GLU A 49 -15.28 10.54 -9.36
C GLU A 49 -14.73 11.24 -8.09
N ASP A 50 -13.84 12.21 -8.24
CA ASP A 50 -13.23 12.97 -7.14
C ASP A 50 -12.51 12.08 -6.10
N VAL A 51 -11.86 11.00 -6.56
CA VAL A 51 -11.09 10.08 -5.70
C VAL A 51 -9.66 10.58 -5.54
N ASN A 52 -9.20 10.71 -4.31
CA ASN A 52 -7.83 11.08 -3.98
C ASN A 52 -6.89 9.89 -4.08
N LEU A 53 -5.77 10.05 -4.78
CA LEU A 53 -4.76 9.02 -4.95
C LEU A 53 -3.48 9.31 -4.16
N THR A 54 -3.06 8.35 -3.35
CA THR A 54 -1.67 8.20 -2.94
C THR A 54 -1.01 7.23 -3.91
N VAL A 55 -0.22 7.75 -4.86
CA VAL A 55 0.42 6.92 -5.89
C VAL A 55 1.75 6.38 -5.37
N VAL A 56 1.91 5.06 -5.44
CA VAL A 56 3.12 4.37 -4.98
C VAL A 56 4.05 4.11 -6.14
N VAL A 57 5.30 4.56 -6.04
CA VAL A 57 6.35 4.42 -7.05
C VAL A 57 7.61 3.79 -6.47
N GLY A 58 8.31 3.03 -7.26
CA GLY A 58 9.55 2.36 -6.88
C GLY A 58 9.63 0.94 -7.41
N MET A 59 10.60 0.17 -6.92
CA MET A 59 10.72 -1.25 -7.24
C MET A 59 10.07 -2.15 -6.19
N LYS A 60 10.07 -1.70 -4.92
CA LYS A 60 9.41 -2.38 -3.82
C LYS A 60 8.08 -1.70 -3.54
N VAL A 61 6.99 -2.29 -3.99
CA VAL A 61 5.63 -1.76 -3.84
C VAL A 61 4.71 -2.79 -3.20
N PRO A 62 3.59 -2.36 -2.58
CA PRO A 62 2.72 -3.26 -1.82
C PRO A 62 2.19 -4.44 -2.65
N ARG A 63 1.88 -5.52 -2.00
CA ARG A 63 1.42 -6.83 -2.49
C ARG A 63 2.58 -7.78 -2.79
N TRP A 64 2.46 -9.03 -2.31
CA TRP A 64 3.44 -10.08 -2.58
C TRP A 64 3.65 -10.28 -4.09
N PRO A 65 4.89 -10.42 -4.59
CA PRO A 65 6.17 -10.60 -3.86
C PRO A 65 6.81 -9.32 -3.33
N GLU A 66 6.19 -8.17 -3.45
CA GLU A 66 6.67 -6.82 -3.13
C GLU A 66 7.85 -6.32 -3.98
N CYS A 67 8.42 -7.15 -4.81
CA CYS A 67 9.48 -6.80 -5.73
C CYS A 67 8.98 -6.86 -7.17
N TYR A 68 8.96 -5.72 -7.83
CA TYR A 68 8.42 -5.59 -9.17
C TYR A 68 9.46 -5.02 -10.13
N VAL A 69 10.67 -5.56 -10.05
CA VAL A 69 11.75 -5.30 -11.01
C VAL A 69 11.41 -6.06 -12.31
N PRO A 70 11.42 -5.41 -13.48
CA PRO A 70 11.15 -6.11 -14.73
C PRO A 70 12.30 -7.03 -15.12
N ASP A 71 11.98 -8.11 -15.86
CA ASP A 71 12.94 -9.16 -16.27
C ASP A 71 14.21 -8.60 -16.91
N TRP A 72 14.10 -7.51 -17.71
CA TRP A 72 15.24 -6.90 -18.37
C TRP A 72 16.21 -6.20 -17.41
N ALA A 73 15.76 -5.84 -16.21
CA ALA A 73 16.58 -5.22 -15.16
C ALA A 73 16.99 -6.21 -14.06
N GLU A 74 16.48 -7.45 -14.11
CA GLU A 74 16.96 -8.52 -13.23
C GLU A 74 18.44 -8.82 -13.51
N GLY A 75 19.22 -8.94 -12.46
CA GLY A 75 20.66 -9.21 -12.58
C GLY A 75 21.53 -7.97 -12.85
N PHE A 76 20.96 -6.77 -12.86
CA PHE A 76 21.76 -5.55 -12.80
C PHE A 76 22.50 -5.47 -11.46
N ASP A 77 23.69 -4.86 -11.50
CA ASP A 77 24.33 -4.44 -10.25
C ASP A 77 23.53 -3.31 -9.58
N GLU A 78 23.86 -2.99 -8.34
CA GLU A 78 23.13 -2.00 -7.53
C GLU A 78 23.06 -0.62 -8.19
N ASP A 79 24.12 -0.18 -8.85
CA ASP A 79 24.18 1.15 -9.48
C ASP A 79 23.30 1.20 -10.74
N HIS A 80 23.35 0.17 -11.58
CA HIS A 80 22.50 0.09 -12.77
C HIS A 80 21.03 -0.08 -12.40
N GLN A 81 20.73 -0.88 -11.38
CA GLN A 81 19.36 -1.04 -10.88
C GLN A 81 18.82 0.26 -10.29
N GLN A 82 19.66 1.00 -9.51
CA GLN A 82 19.27 2.31 -8.99
C GLN A 82 18.97 3.31 -10.10
N GLN A 83 19.79 3.36 -11.14
CA GLN A 83 19.54 4.25 -12.29
C GLN A 83 18.26 3.88 -13.04
N ALA A 84 18.00 2.60 -13.23
CA ALA A 84 16.80 2.13 -13.92
C ALA A 84 15.53 2.47 -13.12
N VAL A 85 15.50 2.21 -11.80
CA VAL A 85 14.33 2.57 -10.97
C VAL A 85 14.13 4.08 -10.88
N LEU A 86 15.21 4.88 -10.84
CA LEU A 86 15.09 6.34 -10.87
C LEU A 86 14.48 6.83 -12.19
N SER A 87 14.85 6.19 -13.33
CA SER A 87 14.25 6.48 -14.62
C SER A 87 12.75 6.17 -14.63
N PHE A 88 12.33 5.00 -14.13
CA PHE A 88 10.94 4.62 -14.01
C PHE A 88 10.14 5.60 -13.11
N ILE A 89 10.67 5.92 -11.91
CA ILE A 89 10.04 6.89 -10.99
C ILE A 89 9.84 8.23 -11.69
N LYS A 90 10.85 8.71 -12.43
CA LYS A 90 10.76 9.97 -13.17
C LYS A 90 9.65 9.96 -14.20
N GLU A 91 9.54 8.89 -14.99
CA GLU A 91 8.47 8.76 -15.99
C GLU A 91 7.09 8.70 -15.35
N ALA A 92 6.92 7.92 -14.26
CA ALA A 92 5.67 7.81 -13.51
C ALA A 92 5.23 9.17 -12.92
N VAL A 93 6.15 9.88 -12.26
CA VAL A 93 5.83 11.19 -11.67
C VAL A 93 5.50 12.22 -12.77
N ASN A 94 6.29 12.29 -13.84
CA ASN A 94 6.01 13.21 -14.95
C ASN A 94 4.67 12.94 -15.63
N ARG A 95 4.23 11.67 -15.67
CA ARG A 95 2.95 11.30 -16.25
C ARG A 95 1.77 11.77 -15.43
N TYR A 96 1.83 11.67 -14.11
CA TYR A 96 0.67 11.89 -13.25
C TYR A 96 0.74 13.14 -12.36
N LYS A 97 1.84 13.90 -12.37
CA LYS A 97 1.97 15.13 -11.55
C LYS A 97 0.94 16.23 -11.87
N ASP A 98 0.37 16.24 -13.08
CA ASP A 98 -0.63 17.20 -13.47
C ASP A 98 -2.07 16.69 -13.21
N SER A 99 -2.22 15.45 -12.74
CA SER A 99 -3.52 14.87 -12.36
C SER A 99 -4.06 15.52 -11.09
N SER A 100 -5.34 15.90 -11.11
CA SER A 100 -6.04 16.45 -9.95
C SER A 100 -6.33 15.38 -8.90
N ALA A 101 -6.39 14.12 -9.29
CA ALA A 101 -6.62 12.99 -8.37
C ALA A 101 -5.41 12.70 -7.48
N VAL A 102 -4.18 12.94 -7.95
CA VAL A 102 -2.98 12.65 -7.16
C VAL A 102 -2.82 13.69 -6.06
N VAL A 103 -2.90 13.27 -4.80
CA VAL A 103 -2.73 14.16 -3.63
C VAL A 103 -1.42 13.92 -2.89
N ARG A 104 -0.80 12.75 -3.09
CA ARG A 104 0.42 12.32 -2.38
C ARG A 104 1.18 11.30 -3.21
N TRP A 105 2.51 11.33 -3.10
CA TRP A 105 3.38 10.28 -3.59
C TRP A 105 3.83 9.38 -2.45
N GLN A 106 3.87 8.09 -2.68
CA GLN A 106 4.60 7.18 -1.81
C GLN A 106 5.82 6.66 -2.55
N VAL A 107 6.99 6.73 -1.91
CA VAL A 107 8.24 6.20 -2.46
C VAL A 107 8.57 4.90 -1.75
N GLU A 108 8.59 3.81 -2.49
CA GLU A 108 8.79 2.44 -2.03
C GLU A 108 7.76 1.97 -0.98
N ASN A 109 7.72 0.68 -0.73
CA ASN A 109 6.97 0.09 0.37
C ASN A 109 7.92 -0.49 1.40
N GLU A 110 7.84 -0.03 2.64
CA GLU A 110 8.66 -0.54 3.75
C GLU A 110 10.15 -0.75 3.36
N PRO A 111 10.85 0.29 2.83
CA PRO A 111 12.14 0.13 2.15
C PRO A 111 13.22 -0.49 3.02
N PHE A 112 13.12 -0.34 4.35
CA PHE A 112 14.09 -0.83 5.32
C PHE A 112 13.65 -2.11 6.04
N PHE A 113 12.55 -2.71 5.63
CA PHE A 113 12.03 -3.95 6.21
C PHE A 113 12.32 -5.14 5.29
N PRO A 114 12.97 -6.21 5.81
CA PRO A 114 13.37 -7.36 5.01
C PRO A 114 12.19 -8.32 4.78
N TYR A 115 11.12 -7.82 4.20
CA TYR A 115 9.96 -8.59 3.76
C TYR A 115 9.81 -8.50 2.24
N GLY A 116 9.29 -9.57 1.63
CA GLY A 116 9.23 -9.68 0.17
C GLY A 116 10.53 -10.20 -0.44
N GLU A 117 10.60 -10.20 -1.77
CA GLU A 117 11.72 -10.76 -2.54
C GLU A 117 12.71 -9.69 -3.03
N CYS A 118 12.47 -8.42 -2.71
CA CYS A 118 13.38 -7.31 -3.06
C CYS A 118 14.65 -7.32 -2.23
N PRO A 119 15.80 -6.94 -2.83
CA PRO A 119 16.98 -6.60 -2.07
C PRO A 119 16.69 -5.43 -1.12
N LEU A 120 17.42 -5.38 0.00
CA LEU A 120 17.33 -4.24 0.91
C LEU A 120 17.79 -2.96 0.21
N ILE A 121 16.99 -1.91 0.37
CA ILE A 121 17.28 -0.59 -0.17
C ILE A 121 18.10 0.17 0.88
N SER A 122 19.26 0.67 0.49
CA SER A 122 20.07 1.50 1.39
C SER A 122 19.39 2.87 1.63
N ILE A 123 19.71 3.49 2.78
CA ILE A 123 19.19 4.83 3.10
C ILE A 123 19.58 5.84 2.02
N GLU A 124 20.76 5.72 1.45
CA GLU A 124 21.28 6.60 0.40
C GLU A 124 20.46 6.48 -0.91
N GLN A 125 20.22 5.25 -1.34
CA GLN A 125 19.39 4.96 -2.52
C GLN A 125 17.95 5.46 -2.31
N PHE A 126 17.39 5.23 -1.13
CA PHE A 126 16.05 5.69 -0.79
C PHE A 126 15.95 7.22 -0.83
N LYS A 127 16.90 7.94 -0.21
CA LYS A 127 16.94 9.39 -0.25
C LYS A 127 17.02 9.94 -1.68
N GLN A 128 17.83 9.34 -2.54
CA GLN A 128 17.92 9.73 -3.96
C GLN A 128 16.56 9.61 -4.66
N ARG A 129 15.80 8.54 -4.38
CA ARG A 129 14.44 8.35 -4.93
C ARG A 129 13.47 9.42 -4.42
N VAL A 130 13.48 9.69 -3.13
CA VAL A 130 12.65 10.75 -2.51
C VAL A 130 13.02 12.13 -3.08
N GLU A 131 14.31 12.46 -3.15
CA GLU A 131 14.78 13.74 -3.71
C GLU A 131 14.39 13.91 -5.17
N LEU A 132 14.44 12.84 -5.96
CA LEU A 132 13.97 12.87 -7.34
C LEU A 132 12.48 13.24 -7.41
N VAL A 133 11.63 12.56 -6.66
CA VAL A 133 10.18 12.84 -6.65
C VAL A 133 9.94 14.29 -6.21
N ARG A 134 10.59 14.75 -5.13
CA ARG A 134 10.49 16.12 -4.61
C ARG A 134 10.93 17.18 -5.61
N SER A 135 11.89 16.85 -6.47
CA SER A 135 12.35 17.76 -7.55
C SER A 135 11.36 17.90 -8.70
N LEU A 136 10.45 16.96 -8.86
CA LEU A 136 9.51 16.87 -9.97
C LEU A 136 8.10 17.34 -9.59
N ASP A 137 7.71 17.19 -8.32
CA ASP A 137 6.38 17.54 -7.81
C ASP A 137 6.48 18.01 -6.34
N ALA A 138 5.72 19.05 -5.99
CA ALA A 138 5.70 19.63 -4.65
C ALA A 138 4.71 18.96 -3.68
N ARG A 139 3.95 17.96 -4.12
CA ARG A 139 3.01 17.22 -3.26
C ARG A 139 3.76 16.48 -2.15
N PRO A 140 3.09 16.24 -1.00
CA PRO A 140 3.69 15.50 0.11
C PRO A 140 4.18 14.11 -0.32
N ILE A 141 5.30 13.71 0.24
CA ILE A 141 5.89 12.38 0.03
C ILE A 141 5.68 11.53 1.28
N MET A 142 5.13 10.35 1.09
CA MET A 142 4.96 9.33 2.13
C MET A 142 6.04 8.26 2.01
N VAL A 143 6.55 7.81 3.13
CA VAL A 143 7.29 6.54 3.28
C VAL A 143 6.50 5.61 4.18
N THR A 144 6.60 4.32 3.95
CA THR A 144 5.93 3.33 4.80
C THR A 144 6.90 2.51 5.63
N VAL A 145 6.42 1.98 6.74
CA VAL A 145 7.19 1.17 7.69
C VAL A 145 6.28 0.21 8.43
N SER A 146 6.79 -0.97 8.81
CA SER A 146 6.04 -1.87 9.69
C SER A 146 5.68 -1.16 10.99
N GLY A 147 4.38 -1.13 11.28
CA GLY A 147 3.86 -0.49 12.48
C GLY A 147 4.31 -1.20 13.75
N GLU A 148 4.47 -2.51 13.70
CA GLU A 148 4.81 -3.35 14.84
C GLU A 148 6.32 -3.30 15.17
N ILE A 149 7.17 -3.49 14.16
CA ILE A 149 8.60 -3.76 14.37
C ILE A 149 9.56 -2.87 13.56
N GLY A 150 9.02 -1.98 12.71
CA GLY A 150 9.84 -1.16 11.80
C GLY A 150 10.56 0.02 12.47
N PRO A 151 11.59 0.61 11.82
CA PRO A 151 12.36 1.75 12.31
C PRO A 151 11.67 3.09 12.00
N TRP A 152 10.67 3.49 12.79
CA TRP A 152 9.84 4.67 12.53
C TRP A 152 10.62 5.97 12.43
N LEU A 153 11.61 6.18 13.31
CA LEU A 153 12.36 7.46 13.35
C LEU A 153 13.18 7.68 12.08
N GLU A 154 13.88 6.66 11.61
CA GLU A 154 14.68 6.74 10.39
C GLU A 154 13.80 7.00 9.16
N SER A 155 12.65 6.30 9.09
CA SER A 155 11.68 6.49 8.02
C SER A 155 11.06 7.89 8.07
N ALA A 156 10.67 8.38 9.25
CA ALA A 156 10.06 9.69 9.44
C ALA A 156 10.99 10.85 9.04
N GLN A 157 12.30 10.69 9.14
CA GLN A 157 13.28 11.72 8.76
C GLN A 157 13.44 11.87 7.24
N ALA A 158 12.88 10.97 6.46
CA ALA A 158 13.09 10.92 5.01
C ALA A 158 11.88 11.42 4.19
N ALA A 159 10.72 11.65 4.82
CA ALA A 159 9.48 11.98 4.12
C ALA A 159 8.60 12.95 4.91
N ASP A 160 7.54 13.45 4.29
CA ASP A 160 6.59 14.39 4.89
C ASP A 160 5.50 13.65 5.67
N VAL A 161 5.15 12.42 5.26
CA VAL A 161 4.13 11.59 5.90
C VAL A 161 4.71 10.19 6.17
N LEU A 162 4.50 9.69 7.39
CA LEU A 162 4.84 8.32 7.76
C LEU A 162 3.59 7.44 7.69
N GLY A 163 3.55 6.51 6.75
CA GLY A 163 2.56 5.45 6.70
C GLY A 163 3.02 4.24 7.51
N ILE A 164 2.14 3.69 8.31
CA ILE A 164 2.44 2.46 9.07
C ILE A 164 1.52 1.33 8.63
N SER A 165 2.05 0.11 8.55
CA SER A 165 1.19 -1.07 8.49
C SER A 165 0.65 -1.41 9.88
N MET A 166 -0.56 -1.98 9.94
CA MET A 166 -1.22 -2.38 11.17
C MET A 166 -1.84 -3.77 10.95
N TYR A 167 -1.01 -4.78 11.14
CA TYR A 167 -1.39 -6.18 11.01
C TYR A 167 -1.64 -6.78 12.38
N ARG A 168 -2.91 -7.16 12.63
CA ARG A 168 -3.30 -7.77 13.90
C ARG A 168 -2.93 -9.23 13.96
N GLN A 169 -3.04 -9.93 12.83
CA GLN A 169 -2.77 -11.36 12.73
C GLN A 169 -1.87 -11.64 11.51
N THR A 170 -0.76 -12.29 11.75
CA THR A 170 0.15 -12.79 10.71
C THR A 170 0.30 -14.31 10.83
N TRP A 171 0.87 -14.93 9.83
CA TRP A 171 1.18 -16.35 9.86
C TRP A 171 2.70 -16.57 9.75
N ASN A 172 3.16 -17.61 10.44
CA ASN A 172 4.56 -18.01 10.45
C ASN A 172 4.65 -19.53 10.42
N ASP A 173 5.58 -20.08 9.65
CA ASP A 173 5.77 -21.53 9.47
C ASP A 173 5.97 -22.29 10.79
N LEU A 174 6.55 -21.66 11.81
CA LEU A 174 6.87 -22.30 13.07
C LEU A 174 5.69 -22.29 14.06
N TYR A 175 4.93 -21.18 14.11
CA TYR A 175 3.88 -20.95 15.11
C TYR A 175 2.46 -20.99 14.56
N GLY A 176 2.30 -21.02 13.23
CA GLY A 176 1.02 -20.82 12.60
C GLY A 176 0.55 -19.35 12.70
N TYR A 177 -0.74 -19.14 12.88
CA TYR A 177 -1.28 -17.79 13.06
C TYR A 177 -0.86 -17.20 14.41
N PHE A 178 -0.38 -15.97 14.37
CA PHE A 178 0.10 -15.21 15.51
C PHE A 178 -0.61 -13.85 15.56
N VAL A 179 -1.15 -13.49 16.71
CA VAL A 179 -1.75 -12.19 16.97
C VAL A 179 -0.77 -11.34 17.76
N TYR A 180 -0.44 -10.16 17.24
CA TYR A 180 0.46 -9.23 17.94
C TYR A 180 -0.16 -8.76 19.27
N PRO A 181 0.50 -8.99 20.42
CA PRO A 181 -0.01 -8.62 21.75
C PRO A 181 0.30 -7.14 22.06
N ILE A 182 -0.05 -6.25 21.14
CA ILE A 182 0.13 -4.80 21.28
C ILE A 182 -1.20 -4.09 21.24
N SER A 183 -1.31 -3.00 22.00
CA SER A 183 -2.52 -2.22 22.14
C SER A 183 -2.53 -1.01 21.21
N PRO A 184 -3.70 -0.37 20.98
CA PRO A 184 -3.80 0.86 20.18
C PRO A 184 -2.88 1.98 20.68
N GLU A 185 -2.71 2.12 22.00
CA GLU A 185 -1.86 3.14 22.61
C GLU A 185 -0.38 3.01 22.22
N PHE A 186 0.07 1.80 21.87
CA PHE A 186 1.43 1.59 21.39
C PHE A 186 1.69 2.39 20.11
N TYR A 187 0.76 2.37 19.16
CA TYR A 187 0.87 3.11 17.91
C TYR A 187 0.80 4.62 18.15
N PHE A 188 -0.13 5.07 18.99
CA PHE A 188 -0.25 6.47 19.38
C PHE A 188 1.04 7.00 20.03
N ALA A 189 1.59 6.23 20.99
CA ALA A 189 2.83 6.62 21.66
C ALA A 189 4.01 6.72 20.67
N ARG A 190 4.16 5.76 19.76
CA ARG A 190 5.21 5.81 18.73
C ARG A 190 5.02 6.98 17.77
N ALA A 191 3.78 7.26 17.34
CA ALA A 191 3.47 8.42 16.50
C ALA A 191 3.86 9.73 17.20
N THR A 192 3.61 9.83 18.50
CA THR A 192 4.01 11.00 19.31
C THR A 192 5.53 11.20 19.33
N LEU A 193 6.33 10.12 19.30
CA LEU A 193 7.79 10.21 19.31
C LEU A 193 8.38 10.74 18.00
N VAL A 194 7.69 10.57 16.89
CA VAL A 194 8.17 10.98 15.55
C VAL A 194 7.46 12.20 14.97
N ARG A 195 6.46 12.73 15.65
CA ARG A 195 5.60 13.84 15.16
C ARG A 195 6.35 15.11 14.76
N ASP A 196 7.51 15.37 15.35
CA ASP A 196 8.30 16.56 15.04
C ASP A 196 9.16 16.36 13.74
N ASN A 197 9.13 15.17 13.16
CA ASN A 197 9.85 14.81 11.93
C ASN A 197 8.95 14.73 10.70
N VAL A 198 7.62 14.60 10.88
CA VAL A 198 6.63 14.43 9.80
C VAL A 198 5.39 15.27 10.05
N ASP A 199 4.70 15.63 8.99
CA ASP A 199 3.43 16.37 9.07
C ASP A 199 2.31 15.49 9.64
N ALA A 200 2.33 14.18 9.33
CA ALA A 200 1.37 13.21 9.81
C ALA A 200 1.95 11.80 9.93
N VAL A 201 1.41 11.02 10.87
CA VAL A 201 1.53 9.56 10.92
C VAL A 201 0.15 8.99 10.62
N ILE A 202 0.05 8.11 9.62
CA ILE A 202 -1.21 7.49 9.19
C ILE A 202 -1.10 5.98 9.16
N VAL A 203 -2.24 5.27 9.20
CA VAL A 203 -2.26 3.83 8.93
C VAL A 203 -2.38 3.63 7.42
N SER A 204 -1.28 3.24 6.77
CA SER A 204 -1.26 3.00 5.32
C SER A 204 -1.74 1.61 4.92
N GLU A 205 -1.78 0.67 5.87
CA GLU A 205 -2.30 -0.69 5.68
C GLU A 205 -2.92 -1.20 6.98
N LEU A 206 -4.24 -1.08 7.12
CA LEU A 206 -4.97 -1.82 8.16
C LEU A 206 -5.39 -3.17 7.59
N GLN A 207 -4.99 -4.25 8.26
CA GLN A 207 -5.38 -5.59 7.82
C GLN A 207 -6.89 -5.76 7.73
N ALA A 208 -7.38 -6.01 6.50
CA ALA A 208 -8.78 -6.27 6.21
C ALA A 208 -8.98 -7.47 5.25
N GLU A 209 -7.96 -8.34 5.17
CA GLU A 209 -7.98 -9.62 4.47
C GLU A 209 -7.25 -10.70 5.29
N PRO A 210 -7.44 -11.99 4.99
CA PRO A 210 -6.66 -13.06 5.62
C PRO A 210 -5.17 -12.88 5.32
N TRP A 211 -4.31 -13.31 6.25
CA TRP A 211 -2.95 -13.65 5.88
C TRP A 211 -2.96 -15.02 5.22
N PHE A 212 -2.55 -15.10 3.96
CA PHE A 212 -2.59 -16.34 3.19
C PHE A 212 -1.29 -17.13 3.36
N PRO A 213 -1.27 -18.25 4.11
CA PRO A 213 -0.08 -19.07 4.29
C PRO A 213 0.24 -19.95 3.07
N GLU A 214 -0.67 -20.03 2.12
CA GLU A 214 -0.58 -20.78 0.88
C GLU A 214 -1.26 -20.03 -0.25
N PRO A 215 -1.04 -20.36 -1.52
CA PRO A 215 -1.66 -19.68 -2.65
C PRO A 215 -3.20 -19.62 -2.51
N ILE A 216 -3.79 -18.46 -2.74
CA ILE A 216 -5.24 -18.22 -2.59
C ILE A 216 -6.09 -19.26 -3.35
N ARG A 217 -5.59 -19.70 -4.51
CA ARG A 217 -6.27 -20.68 -5.38
C ARG A 217 -6.11 -22.14 -4.93
N SER A 218 -5.40 -22.42 -3.82
CA SER A 218 -5.25 -23.78 -3.29
C SER A 218 -6.54 -24.39 -2.77
N ARG A 219 -7.54 -23.53 -2.48
CA ARG A 219 -8.87 -23.92 -1.99
C ARG A 219 -9.96 -22.96 -2.49
N PRO A 220 -11.26 -23.29 -2.35
CA PRO A 220 -12.35 -22.36 -2.64
C PRO A 220 -12.22 -21.06 -1.86
N LEU A 221 -12.55 -19.92 -2.49
CA LEU A 221 -12.42 -18.59 -1.89
C LEU A 221 -13.15 -18.48 -0.54
N THR A 222 -14.34 -19.07 -0.45
CA THR A 222 -15.19 -19.06 0.76
C THR A 222 -14.57 -19.78 1.94
N ASP A 223 -13.65 -20.73 1.71
CA ASP A 223 -12.97 -21.46 2.78
C ASP A 223 -11.95 -20.61 3.53
N TRP A 224 -11.48 -19.52 2.91
CA TRP A 224 -10.58 -18.57 3.54
C TRP A 224 -11.27 -17.68 4.56
N TYR A 225 -12.60 -17.55 4.51
CA TYR A 225 -13.35 -16.66 5.40
C TYR A 225 -13.11 -16.93 6.89
N HIS A 226 -12.91 -18.18 7.31
CA HIS A 226 -12.68 -18.50 8.72
C HIS A 226 -11.34 -18.00 9.27
N TYR A 227 -10.40 -17.62 8.39
CA TYR A 227 -9.12 -17.01 8.79
C TYR A 227 -9.21 -15.48 8.94
N PHE A 228 -10.25 -14.86 8.33
CA PHE A 228 -10.55 -13.45 8.49
C PHE A 228 -12.06 -13.22 8.35
N THR A 229 -12.73 -13.08 9.48
CA THR A 229 -14.20 -12.95 9.54
C THR A 229 -14.64 -11.50 9.57
N ALA A 230 -15.94 -11.24 9.37
CA ALA A 230 -16.56 -9.92 9.52
C ALA A 230 -16.26 -9.33 10.92
N GLU A 231 -16.36 -10.14 11.98
CA GLU A 231 -16.05 -9.72 13.36
C GLU A 231 -14.57 -9.30 13.51
N MET A 232 -13.64 -10.00 12.86
CA MET A 232 -12.23 -9.61 12.84
C MET A 232 -12.03 -8.29 12.12
N PHE A 233 -12.71 -8.09 10.99
CA PHE A 233 -12.68 -6.84 10.24
C PHE A 233 -13.17 -5.66 11.12
N GLU A 234 -14.35 -5.76 11.68
CA GLU A 234 -14.91 -4.74 12.60
C GLU A 234 -13.99 -4.46 13.79
N THR A 235 -13.39 -5.51 14.36
CA THR A 235 -12.44 -5.40 15.47
C THR A 235 -11.18 -4.65 15.05
N ASN A 236 -10.63 -4.93 13.87
CA ASN A 236 -9.46 -4.23 13.35
C ASN A 236 -9.76 -2.75 13.08
N VAL A 237 -10.93 -2.43 12.50
CA VAL A 237 -11.35 -1.04 12.28
C VAL A 237 -11.47 -0.29 13.62
N ARG A 238 -12.14 -0.86 14.60
CA ARG A 238 -12.25 -0.27 15.94
C ARG A 238 -10.89 -0.08 16.60
N PHE A 239 -9.99 -1.05 16.49
CA PHE A 239 -8.63 -0.97 17.00
C PHE A 239 -7.85 0.19 16.36
N ALA A 240 -7.96 0.39 15.05
CA ALA A 240 -7.31 1.51 14.37
C ALA A 240 -7.91 2.86 14.79
N GLN A 241 -9.23 2.94 14.99
CA GLN A 241 -9.88 4.14 15.52
C GLN A 241 -9.40 4.48 16.93
N GLU A 242 -9.23 3.47 17.80
CA GLU A 242 -8.70 3.64 19.16
C GLU A 242 -7.23 4.08 19.18
N ALA A 243 -6.45 3.74 18.14
CA ALA A 243 -5.08 4.23 17.97
C ALA A 243 -5.03 5.75 17.70
N GLY A 244 -6.15 6.36 17.27
CA GLY A 244 -6.30 7.82 17.15
C GLY A 244 -5.44 8.48 16.09
N LEU A 245 -5.03 7.75 15.05
CA LEU A 245 -4.30 8.30 13.91
C LEU A 245 -5.29 8.92 12.89
N PRO A 246 -4.91 9.99 12.19
CA PRO A 246 -5.86 10.82 11.44
C PRO A 246 -6.42 10.17 10.17
N GLU A 247 -5.75 9.16 9.62
CA GLU A 247 -6.10 8.56 8.33
C GLU A 247 -5.79 7.06 8.38
N VAL A 248 -6.69 6.24 7.81
CA VAL A 248 -6.55 4.78 7.80
C VAL A 248 -6.92 4.23 6.42
N TYR A 249 -5.96 3.58 5.75
CA TYR A 249 -6.21 2.79 4.55
C TYR A 249 -6.45 1.32 4.92
N LEU A 250 -7.53 0.76 4.40
CA LEU A 250 -7.87 -0.66 4.56
C LEU A 250 -7.14 -1.48 3.50
N TRP A 251 -6.46 -2.55 3.93
CA TRP A 251 -5.72 -3.45 3.05
C TRP A 251 -6.53 -4.72 2.78
N GLY A 252 -6.78 -5.02 1.50
CA GLY A 252 -7.49 -6.24 1.10
C GLY A 252 -8.84 -6.01 0.41
N ALA A 253 -9.06 -4.82 -0.18
CA ALA A 253 -10.30 -4.48 -0.84
C ALA A 253 -10.65 -5.44 -1.99
N GLU A 254 -9.66 -5.92 -2.73
CA GLU A 254 -9.84 -6.90 -3.82
C GLU A 254 -10.41 -8.22 -3.30
N TRP A 255 -10.08 -8.58 -2.05
CA TRP A 255 -10.60 -9.77 -1.40
C TRP A 255 -12.10 -9.67 -1.12
N TRP A 256 -12.58 -8.51 -0.67
CA TRP A 256 -14.02 -8.29 -0.42
C TRP A 256 -14.81 -8.37 -1.73
N VAL A 257 -14.30 -7.73 -2.80
CA VAL A 257 -14.91 -7.78 -4.12
C VAL A 257 -14.93 -9.22 -4.68
N ALA A 258 -13.83 -9.96 -4.50
CA ALA A 258 -13.77 -11.36 -4.94
C ALA A 258 -14.78 -12.26 -4.22
N LEU A 259 -14.94 -12.10 -2.90
CA LEU A 259 -15.95 -12.83 -2.13
C LEU A 259 -17.38 -12.42 -2.51
N HIS A 260 -17.63 -11.12 -2.65
CA HIS A 260 -18.92 -10.58 -3.10
C HIS A 260 -19.33 -11.18 -4.45
N ASN A 261 -18.41 -11.19 -5.42
CA ASN A 261 -18.64 -11.79 -6.74
C ASN A 261 -18.85 -13.32 -6.66
N ALA A 262 -18.34 -13.98 -5.62
CA ALA A 262 -18.58 -15.41 -5.34
C ALA A 262 -19.89 -15.65 -4.56
N GLY A 263 -20.66 -14.61 -4.23
CA GLY A 263 -21.92 -14.67 -3.49
C GLY A 263 -21.78 -14.66 -1.98
N ASP A 264 -20.62 -14.22 -1.46
CA ASP A 264 -20.37 -14.06 -0.01
C ASP A 264 -20.19 -12.58 0.33
N ASP A 265 -21.24 -11.98 0.87
CA ASP A 265 -21.33 -10.54 1.13
C ASP A 265 -20.84 -10.12 2.53
N ARG A 266 -20.40 -11.06 3.36
CA ARG A 266 -20.15 -10.77 4.78
C ARG A 266 -19.11 -9.68 4.99
N LEU A 267 -17.96 -9.72 4.29
CA LEU A 267 -16.95 -8.66 4.38
C LEU A 267 -17.38 -7.38 3.64
N TRP A 268 -18.09 -7.55 2.51
CA TRP A 268 -18.64 -6.44 1.75
C TRP A 268 -19.60 -5.57 2.57
N GLN A 269 -20.45 -6.18 3.40
CA GLN A 269 -21.36 -5.44 4.28
C GLN A 269 -20.60 -4.65 5.35
N VAL A 270 -19.56 -5.21 5.96
CA VAL A 270 -18.69 -4.46 6.90
C VAL A 270 -18.05 -3.28 6.19
N ALA A 271 -17.49 -3.48 4.99
CA ALA A 271 -16.91 -2.39 4.21
C ALA A 271 -17.94 -1.28 3.93
N LYS A 272 -19.16 -1.62 3.51
CA LYS A 272 -20.26 -0.64 3.33
C LYS A 272 -20.56 0.16 4.60
N GLU A 273 -20.58 -0.48 5.75
CA GLU A 273 -20.82 0.21 7.04
C GLU A 273 -19.68 1.16 7.41
N VAL A 274 -18.43 0.80 7.08
CA VAL A 274 -17.27 1.64 7.32
C VAL A 274 -17.32 2.89 6.45
N PHE A 275 -17.45 2.74 5.14
CA PHE A 275 -17.45 3.86 4.19
C PHE A 275 -18.73 4.71 4.23
N SER A 276 -19.86 4.20 4.75
CA SER A 276 -21.09 5.01 4.92
C SER A 276 -21.06 5.96 6.10
N LYS A 277 -20.07 5.89 6.98
CA LYS A 277 -19.92 6.72 8.19
C LYS A 277 -18.94 7.89 7.99
N GLU A 278 -18.30 7.94 6.85
CA GLU A 278 -17.46 9.07 6.41
C GLU A 278 -18.32 10.13 5.72
#